data_e8452aab739095dea0500c170bc5296f
#
_entry.id   e8452aab739095dea0500c170bc5296f
#
_cell.length_a   1.000
_cell.length_b   1.000
_cell.length_c   1.000
_cell.angle_alpha   90.00
_cell.angle_beta   90.00
_cell.angle_gamma   90.00
#
_symmetry.space_group_name_H-M   'P 1'
#
loop_
_entity.id
_entity.type
_entity.pdbx_description
1 polymer ?
#
loop_
_entity_poly.entity_id
_entity_poly.type
_entity_poly.pdbx_seq_one_letter_code
_entity_poly.pdbx_strand_id
1 'polypeptide(L)'
;MRVVSIGGVQVSGLCIGGNPFSGFAYQTKERGKEMTDFYTDAMIKQALRESEEAGINTFFGRTDDHIFGVLRQYWDEGGTIQWFAQVRIERDEGGEDAWRDWLQKSIDHGCVGAYIHGGVVDNWYASEKWDNFHESAELMKAGNISGGYAGHMFGAHAWIRDNLDIDFQMCSYYNPTDRSIVAHHSDEGEKWEDVDREAMFEVISSIQTPVVHYKVFAAGNRPIREGFEFMRDNMREGDIACVGMFTKDDPEMIRKNVSLFEAYVD
;
A
#
# COMPACT_ATOMS: atom_id res chain seq x y z
N MET A 1 -3.48 14.92 13.22
CA MET A 1 -3.87 13.74 12.39
C MET A 1 -4.24 12.59 13.29
N ARG A 2 -5.40 11.95 13.06
CA ARG A 2 -5.86 10.77 13.83
C ARG A 2 -4.87 9.61 13.78
N VAL A 3 -4.95 8.71 14.75
CA VAL A 3 -4.19 7.47 14.82
C VAL A 3 -5.14 6.30 14.97
N VAL A 4 -4.92 5.24 14.20
CA VAL A 4 -5.75 4.03 14.16
C VAL A 4 -4.92 2.83 14.59
N SER A 5 -5.49 1.93 15.37
CA SER A 5 -4.81 0.68 15.74
C SER A 5 -5.06 -0.40 14.68
N ILE A 6 -3.99 -0.91 14.09
CA ILE A 6 -4.03 -2.00 13.10
C ILE A 6 -3.18 -3.15 13.64
N GLY A 7 -3.80 -4.26 14.04
CA GLY A 7 -3.08 -5.39 14.64
C GLY A 7 -2.25 -5.01 15.87
N GLY A 8 -2.71 -4.01 16.65
CA GLY A 8 -1.96 -3.47 17.81
C GLY A 8 -0.94 -2.38 17.47
N VAL A 9 -0.62 -2.14 16.19
CA VAL A 9 0.27 -1.08 15.74
C VAL A 9 -0.51 0.24 15.62
N GLN A 10 0.04 1.34 16.16
CA GLN A 10 -0.56 2.67 16.08
C GLN A 10 -0.12 3.36 14.78
N VAL A 11 -1.05 3.51 13.83
CA VAL A 11 -0.80 3.98 12.47
C VAL A 11 -1.49 5.32 12.24
N SER A 12 -0.79 6.31 11.66
CA SER A 12 -1.38 7.60 11.28
C SER A 12 -2.48 7.45 10.22
N GLY A 13 -3.53 8.25 10.29
CA GLY A 13 -4.67 8.20 9.37
C GLY A 13 -4.28 8.36 7.90
N LEU A 14 -3.22 9.11 7.61
CA LEU A 14 -2.56 9.18 6.31
C LEU A 14 -1.17 8.56 6.41
N CYS A 15 -0.81 7.70 5.45
CA CYS A 15 0.48 7.02 5.36
C CYS A 15 1.16 7.33 4.02
N ILE A 16 2.50 7.25 4.00
CA ILE A 16 3.26 7.40 2.77
C ILE A 16 3.43 6.05 2.05
N GLY A 17 3.11 6.01 0.75
CA GLY A 17 3.26 4.83 -0.11
C GLY A 17 4.55 4.85 -0.92
N GLY A 18 5.22 3.70 -1.02
CA GLY A 18 6.54 3.55 -1.61
C GLY A 18 6.58 3.44 -3.15
N ASN A 19 5.46 3.41 -3.85
CA ASN A 19 5.46 3.24 -5.30
C ASN A 19 6.34 4.25 -6.05
N PRO A 20 6.33 5.57 -5.73
CA PRO A 20 7.24 6.52 -6.37
C PRO A 20 8.72 6.24 -6.10
N PHE A 21 9.07 5.71 -4.93
CA PHE A 21 10.46 5.36 -4.59
C PHE A 21 11.02 4.23 -5.45
N SER A 22 10.14 3.37 -5.97
CA SER A 22 10.47 2.21 -6.81
C SER A 22 10.06 2.40 -8.29
N GLY A 23 9.66 3.60 -8.70
CA GLY A 23 9.35 3.93 -10.09
C GLY A 23 8.02 3.41 -10.63
N PHE A 24 7.07 3.04 -9.75
CA PHE A 24 5.74 2.59 -10.17
C PHE A 24 4.80 3.78 -10.37
N ALA A 25 4.81 4.35 -11.58
CA ALA A 25 4.06 5.55 -11.93
C ALA A 25 2.61 5.27 -12.36
N TYR A 26 2.29 4.13 -12.95
CA TYR A 26 0.99 3.80 -13.56
C TYR A 26 0.52 4.77 -14.65
N GLN A 27 1.39 5.62 -15.16
CA GLN A 27 1.13 6.58 -16.22
C GLN A 27 1.93 6.24 -17.48
N THR A 28 3.26 6.34 -17.39
CA THR A 28 4.18 5.98 -18.45
C THR A 28 5.48 5.39 -17.90
N LYS A 29 6.23 4.66 -18.74
CA LYS A 29 7.56 4.14 -18.36
C LYS A 29 8.56 5.27 -18.10
N GLU A 30 8.46 6.35 -18.87
CA GLU A 30 9.30 7.54 -18.71
C GLU A 30 9.07 8.18 -17.34
N ARG A 31 7.79 8.23 -16.88
CA ARG A 31 7.45 8.73 -15.56
C ARG A 31 8.03 7.86 -14.46
N GLY A 32 7.95 6.54 -14.60
CA GLY A 32 8.58 5.60 -13.66
C GLY A 32 10.09 5.81 -13.58
N LYS A 33 10.74 5.98 -14.75
CA LYS A 33 12.18 6.28 -14.79
C LYS A 33 12.51 7.63 -14.14
N GLU A 34 11.71 8.65 -14.37
CA GLU A 34 11.88 9.96 -13.73
C GLU A 34 11.82 9.86 -12.19
N MET A 35 10.93 9.03 -11.67
CA MET A 35 10.80 8.77 -10.23
C MET A 35 12.06 8.09 -9.68
N THR A 36 12.56 7.05 -10.33
CA THR A 36 13.78 6.34 -9.88
C THR A 36 15.04 7.20 -10.03
N ASP A 37 15.13 8.04 -11.05
CA ASP A 37 16.25 8.96 -11.22
C ASP A 37 16.26 10.06 -10.13
N PHE A 38 15.09 10.47 -9.64
CA PHE A 38 14.94 11.49 -8.60
C PHE A 38 15.14 10.91 -7.21
N TYR A 39 14.51 9.78 -6.91
CA TYR A 39 14.53 9.18 -5.59
C TYR A 39 15.79 8.36 -5.34
N THR A 40 16.91 9.06 -5.12
CA THR A 40 18.12 8.45 -4.53
C THR A 40 17.86 8.07 -3.06
N ASP A 41 18.71 7.24 -2.44
CA ASP A 41 18.64 6.89 -1.03
C ASP A 41 18.46 8.12 -0.13
N ALA A 42 19.24 9.19 -0.42
CA ALA A 42 19.15 10.44 0.34
C ALA A 42 17.78 11.12 0.20
N MET A 43 17.21 11.14 -1.00
CA MET A 43 15.88 11.73 -1.26
C MET A 43 14.76 10.90 -0.66
N ILE A 44 14.86 9.57 -0.65
CA ILE A 44 13.91 8.70 0.04
C ILE A 44 13.95 8.99 1.55
N LYS A 45 15.14 9.00 2.15
CA LYS A 45 15.30 9.32 3.59
C LYS A 45 14.78 10.71 3.93
N GLN A 46 14.99 11.69 3.05
CA GLN A 46 14.42 13.05 3.21
C GLN A 46 12.89 13.01 3.19
N ALA A 47 12.28 12.34 2.23
CA ALA A 47 10.82 12.21 2.14
C ALA A 47 10.22 11.51 3.39
N LEU A 48 10.91 10.50 3.94
CA LEU A 48 10.50 9.85 5.19
C LEU A 48 10.59 10.80 6.38
N ARG A 49 11.66 11.62 6.51
CA ARG A 49 11.78 12.64 7.57
C ARG A 49 10.69 13.69 7.47
N GLU A 50 10.46 14.24 6.28
CA GLU A 50 9.38 15.21 6.03
C GLU A 50 8.01 14.63 6.35
N SER A 51 7.80 13.33 6.13
CA SER A 51 6.58 12.61 6.51
C SER A 51 6.42 12.57 8.03
N GLU A 52 7.45 12.21 8.78
CA GLU A 52 7.42 12.21 10.24
C GLU A 52 7.18 13.62 10.81
N GLU A 53 7.86 14.63 10.28
CA GLU A 53 7.65 16.04 10.66
C GLU A 53 6.22 16.52 10.41
N ALA A 54 5.57 16.00 9.38
CA ALA A 54 4.18 16.28 9.06
C ALA A 54 3.16 15.42 9.85
N GLY A 55 3.64 14.47 10.69
CA GLY A 55 2.80 13.62 11.53
C GLY A 55 2.42 12.27 10.90
N ILE A 56 3.00 11.90 9.77
CA ILE A 56 2.90 10.55 9.20
C ILE A 56 3.92 9.66 9.91
N ASN A 57 3.47 8.58 10.54
CA ASN A 57 4.33 7.66 11.27
C ASN A 57 4.59 6.33 10.57
N THR A 58 3.97 6.09 9.41
CA THR A 58 4.01 4.78 8.76
C THR A 58 4.25 4.87 7.25
N PHE A 59 5.17 4.04 6.79
CA PHE A 59 5.53 3.83 5.40
C PHE A 59 5.03 2.46 4.92
N PHE A 60 4.26 2.45 3.85
CA PHE A 60 3.85 1.24 3.13
C PHE A 60 4.77 1.06 1.92
N GLY A 61 5.75 0.19 2.07
CA GLY A 61 6.84 0.06 1.11
C GLY A 61 7.17 -1.37 0.73
N ARG A 62 7.71 -1.50 -0.44
CA ARG A 62 8.08 -2.72 -1.13
C ARG A 62 9.14 -3.53 -0.37
N THR A 63 9.12 -4.84 -0.54
CA THR A 63 10.18 -5.76 -0.08
C THR A 63 11.23 -5.93 -1.18
N ASP A 64 12.36 -5.28 -1.06
CA ASP A 64 13.55 -5.49 -1.88
C ASP A 64 14.80 -5.02 -1.14
N ASP A 65 15.96 -5.47 -1.61
CA ASP A 65 17.24 -5.20 -0.94
C ASP A 65 17.58 -3.70 -0.90
N HIS A 66 17.11 -2.92 -1.89
CA HIS A 66 17.31 -1.47 -1.91
C HIS A 66 16.53 -0.81 -0.76
N ILE A 67 15.23 -1.08 -0.63
CA ILE A 67 14.40 -0.51 0.45
C ILE A 67 14.88 -0.99 1.81
N PHE A 68 15.29 -2.25 1.97
CA PHE A 68 15.92 -2.73 3.20
C PHE A 68 17.15 -1.92 3.57
N GLY A 69 18.03 -1.65 2.61
CA GLY A 69 19.24 -0.85 2.80
C GLY A 69 18.92 0.59 3.20
N VAL A 70 17.96 1.23 2.54
CA VAL A 70 17.54 2.61 2.83
C VAL A 70 16.90 2.72 4.22
N LEU A 71 15.99 1.81 4.58
CA LEU A 71 15.32 1.83 5.89
C LEU A 71 16.32 1.60 7.03
N ARG A 72 17.27 0.66 6.88
CA ARG A 72 18.33 0.45 7.87
C ARG A 72 19.12 1.72 8.11
N GLN A 73 19.62 2.36 7.04
CA GLN A 73 20.34 3.64 7.14
C GLN A 73 19.47 4.71 7.81
N TYR A 74 18.20 4.79 7.44
CA TYR A 74 17.27 5.76 7.98
C TYR A 74 17.08 5.62 9.49
N TRP A 75 16.88 4.40 9.97
CA TRP A 75 16.75 4.11 11.40
C TRP A 75 18.07 4.30 12.15
N ASP A 76 19.21 3.92 11.59
CA ASP A 76 20.55 4.17 12.16
C ASP A 76 20.84 5.68 12.31
N GLU A 77 20.27 6.51 11.42
CA GLU A 77 20.32 7.97 11.48
C GLU A 77 19.30 8.59 12.45
N GLY A 78 18.52 7.78 13.16
CA GLY A 78 17.55 8.20 14.18
C GLY A 78 16.13 8.43 13.67
N GLY A 79 15.80 8.04 12.45
CA GLY A 79 14.42 7.98 11.95
C GLY A 79 13.60 6.95 12.72
N THR A 80 12.30 7.16 12.83
CA THR A 80 11.38 6.33 13.62
C THR A 80 10.19 5.80 12.83
N ILE A 81 10.12 6.09 11.52
CA ILE A 81 9.00 5.67 10.70
C ILE A 81 8.81 4.15 10.75
N GLN A 82 7.58 3.73 10.99
CA GLN A 82 7.20 2.32 10.99
C GLN A 82 7.10 1.83 9.55
N TRP A 83 7.38 0.56 9.32
CA TRP A 83 7.29 -0.02 8.00
C TRP A 83 6.28 -1.16 7.93
N PHE A 84 5.30 -1.02 7.04
CA PHE A 84 4.43 -2.09 6.56
C PHE A 84 4.97 -2.60 5.23
N ALA A 85 5.42 -3.84 5.23
CA ALA A 85 6.13 -4.47 4.12
C ALA A 85 5.17 -4.96 3.03
N GLN A 86 5.32 -4.47 1.80
CA GLN A 86 4.62 -4.98 0.63
C GLN A 86 5.31 -6.22 0.09
N VAL A 87 4.82 -7.38 0.48
CA VAL A 87 5.35 -8.67 0.04
C VAL A 87 4.85 -8.99 -1.37
N ARG A 88 5.77 -9.23 -2.28
CA ARG A 88 5.49 -9.50 -3.69
C ARG A 88 6.26 -10.71 -4.22
N ILE A 89 5.89 -11.18 -5.40
CA ILE A 89 6.65 -12.14 -6.17
C ILE A 89 7.59 -11.38 -7.09
N GLU A 90 8.89 -11.67 -7.05
CA GLU A 90 9.80 -11.25 -8.09
C GLU A 90 9.66 -12.19 -9.29
N ARG A 91 9.43 -11.64 -10.47
CA ARG A 91 9.24 -12.44 -11.69
C ARG A 91 10.47 -13.27 -12.07
N ASP A 92 11.65 -12.75 -11.75
CA ASP A 92 12.93 -13.28 -12.20
C ASP A 92 13.73 -13.96 -11.08
N GLU A 93 13.28 -13.89 -9.80
CA GLU A 93 13.99 -14.41 -8.64
C GLU A 93 13.06 -15.25 -7.75
N GLY A 94 13.26 -16.55 -7.75
CA GLY A 94 12.60 -17.48 -6.80
C GLY A 94 11.22 -18.00 -7.19
N GLY A 95 10.66 -17.55 -8.31
CA GLY A 95 9.38 -18.04 -8.81
C GLY A 95 8.15 -17.63 -7.98
N GLU A 96 7.05 -18.34 -8.16
CA GLU A 96 5.74 -18.03 -7.54
C GLU A 96 5.73 -18.12 -6.01
N ASP A 97 6.66 -18.86 -5.44
CA ASP A 97 6.78 -19.08 -3.99
C ASP A 97 7.73 -18.11 -3.28
N ALA A 98 8.39 -17.22 -4.02
CA ALA A 98 9.34 -16.25 -3.49
C ALA A 98 8.73 -15.31 -2.42
N TRP A 99 7.42 -15.19 -2.34
CA TRP A 99 6.74 -14.41 -1.33
C TRP A 99 7.05 -14.88 0.11
N ARG A 100 7.31 -16.18 0.31
CA ARG A 100 7.67 -16.73 1.63
C ARG A 100 9.00 -16.16 2.11
N ASP A 101 10.00 -16.19 1.24
CA ASP A 101 11.32 -15.65 1.54
C ASP A 101 11.28 -14.14 1.76
N TRP A 102 10.52 -13.40 0.94
CA TRP A 102 10.37 -11.96 1.10
C TRP A 102 9.61 -11.60 2.37
N LEU A 103 8.60 -12.35 2.76
CA LEU A 103 7.91 -12.15 4.03
C LEU A 103 8.86 -12.37 5.21
N GLN A 104 9.59 -13.48 5.21
CA GLN A 104 10.55 -13.78 6.29
C GLN A 104 11.66 -12.72 6.37
N LYS A 105 12.24 -12.34 5.24
CA LYS A 105 13.23 -11.25 5.18
C LYS A 105 12.67 -9.94 5.74
N SER A 106 11.42 -9.61 5.46
CA SER A 106 10.79 -8.38 5.97
C SER A 106 10.64 -8.41 7.49
N ILE A 107 10.24 -9.55 8.04
CA ILE A 107 10.18 -9.77 9.50
C ILE A 107 11.58 -9.60 10.12
N ASP A 108 12.58 -10.23 9.53
CA ASP A 108 13.97 -10.15 10.00
C ASP A 108 14.55 -8.72 9.92
N HIS A 109 14.03 -7.88 9.00
CA HIS A 109 14.39 -6.47 8.87
C HIS A 109 13.55 -5.52 9.72
N GLY A 110 12.64 -6.05 10.55
CA GLY A 110 11.93 -5.26 11.55
C GLY A 110 10.67 -4.55 11.04
N CYS A 111 9.98 -5.10 10.03
CA CYS A 111 8.65 -4.60 9.67
C CYS A 111 7.70 -4.79 10.88
N VAL A 112 6.82 -3.82 11.11
CA VAL A 112 5.79 -3.90 12.15
C VAL A 112 4.49 -4.50 11.61
N GLY A 113 4.35 -4.56 10.30
CA GLY A 113 3.27 -5.20 9.59
C GLY A 113 3.71 -5.62 8.19
N ALA A 114 2.97 -6.53 7.58
CA ALA A 114 3.18 -6.94 6.20
C ALA A 114 1.86 -7.21 5.49
N TYR A 115 1.86 -7.08 4.18
CA TYR A 115 0.71 -7.42 3.35
C TYR A 115 1.15 -8.03 2.03
N ILE A 116 0.38 -8.98 1.55
CA ILE A 116 0.60 -9.55 0.23
C ILE A 116 0.18 -8.54 -0.82
N HIS A 117 1.04 -8.30 -1.81
CA HIS A 117 0.84 -7.34 -2.89
C HIS A 117 -0.44 -7.61 -3.68
N GLY A 118 -1.17 -6.56 -4.06
CA GLY A 118 -2.48 -6.66 -4.68
C GLY A 118 -2.54 -7.51 -5.94
N GLY A 119 -1.56 -7.40 -6.84
CA GLY A 119 -1.51 -8.25 -8.03
C GLY A 119 -1.29 -9.73 -7.72
N VAL A 120 -0.60 -10.06 -6.62
CA VAL A 120 -0.41 -11.43 -6.15
C VAL A 120 -1.73 -11.97 -5.58
N VAL A 121 -2.38 -11.19 -4.72
CA VAL A 121 -3.68 -11.53 -4.13
C VAL A 121 -4.75 -11.77 -5.21
N ASP A 122 -4.86 -10.87 -6.18
CA ASP A 122 -5.81 -11.00 -7.27
C ASP A 122 -5.54 -12.26 -8.12
N ASN A 123 -4.25 -12.58 -8.36
CA ASN A 123 -3.87 -13.81 -9.05
C ASN A 123 -4.17 -15.07 -8.22
N TRP A 124 -3.87 -15.06 -6.93
CA TRP A 124 -4.20 -16.18 -6.04
C TRP A 124 -5.71 -16.44 -6.01
N TYR A 125 -6.50 -15.37 -5.88
CA TYR A 125 -7.96 -15.48 -5.89
C TYR A 125 -8.48 -16.04 -7.22
N ALA A 126 -8.05 -15.49 -8.36
CA ALA A 126 -8.47 -15.94 -9.69
C ALA A 126 -8.01 -17.37 -10.01
N SER A 127 -6.91 -17.83 -9.41
CA SER A 127 -6.34 -19.19 -9.60
C SER A 127 -6.69 -20.15 -8.46
N GLU A 128 -7.59 -19.76 -7.55
CA GLU A 128 -8.04 -20.57 -6.41
C GLU A 128 -6.89 -21.12 -5.53
N LYS A 129 -5.81 -20.34 -5.36
CA LYS A 129 -4.64 -20.68 -4.54
C LYS A 129 -4.91 -20.42 -3.05
N TRP A 130 -5.94 -21.03 -2.50
CA TRP A 130 -6.42 -20.79 -1.14
C TRP A 130 -5.38 -21.11 -0.07
N ASP A 131 -4.56 -22.13 -0.29
CA ASP A 131 -3.50 -22.52 0.65
C ASP A 131 -2.47 -21.40 0.86
N ASN A 132 -2.16 -20.62 -0.18
CA ASN A 132 -1.24 -19.49 -0.06
C ASN A 132 -1.79 -18.39 0.84
N PHE A 133 -3.10 -18.14 0.81
CA PHE A 133 -3.76 -17.19 1.70
C PHE A 133 -3.65 -17.65 3.16
N HIS A 134 -4.02 -18.87 3.45
CA HIS A 134 -3.96 -19.41 4.81
C HIS A 134 -2.53 -19.44 5.35
N GLU A 135 -1.58 -19.95 4.56
CA GLU A 135 -0.17 -20.04 4.95
C GLU A 135 0.42 -18.64 5.22
N SER A 136 0.19 -17.68 4.34
CA SER A 136 0.72 -16.33 4.55
C SER A 136 0.13 -15.63 5.77
N ALA A 137 -1.16 -15.82 6.06
CA ALA A 137 -1.79 -15.32 7.28
C ALA A 137 -1.15 -15.92 8.54
N GLU A 138 -0.92 -17.24 8.55
CA GLU A 138 -0.27 -17.92 9.67
C GLU A 138 1.18 -17.47 9.86
N LEU A 139 1.94 -17.27 8.78
CA LEU A 139 3.31 -16.78 8.86
C LEU A 139 3.39 -15.35 9.42
N MET A 140 2.50 -14.44 9.01
CA MET A 140 2.42 -13.09 9.57
C MET A 140 2.07 -13.14 11.07
N LYS A 141 1.12 -13.96 11.46
CA LYS A 141 0.73 -14.18 12.86
C LYS A 141 1.88 -14.78 13.69
N ALA A 142 2.57 -15.78 13.15
CA ALA A 142 3.74 -16.38 13.80
C ALA A 142 4.91 -15.38 13.95
N GLY A 143 5.07 -14.48 13.00
CA GLY A 143 6.02 -13.38 13.04
C GLY A 143 5.66 -12.26 14.03
N ASN A 144 4.49 -12.34 14.66
CA ASN A 144 3.94 -11.32 15.57
C ASN A 144 3.94 -9.91 14.97
N ILE A 145 3.57 -9.82 13.69
CA ILE A 145 3.42 -8.59 12.94
C ILE A 145 1.95 -8.41 12.51
N SER A 146 1.54 -7.16 12.27
CA SER A 146 0.22 -6.89 11.71
C SER A 146 0.12 -7.45 10.29
N GLY A 147 -0.86 -8.31 10.03
CA GLY A 147 -1.01 -9.04 8.77
C GLY A 147 -2.19 -8.56 7.93
N GLY A 148 -1.97 -8.43 6.61
CA GLY A 148 -3.04 -8.00 5.71
C GLY A 148 -2.85 -8.40 4.25
N TYR A 149 -3.82 -8.01 3.44
CA TYR A 149 -3.83 -8.29 2.01
C TYR A 149 -4.25 -7.05 1.22
N ALA A 150 -3.48 -6.71 0.18
CA ALA A 150 -3.90 -5.73 -0.80
C ALA A 150 -4.67 -6.41 -1.93
N GLY A 151 -5.49 -5.66 -2.67
CA GLY A 151 -6.22 -6.20 -3.82
C GLY A 151 -6.94 -5.13 -4.63
N HIS A 152 -7.28 -5.49 -5.87
CA HIS A 152 -8.06 -4.68 -6.77
C HIS A 152 -9.42 -5.33 -7.06
N MET A 153 -9.52 -6.66 -6.84
CA MET A 153 -10.74 -7.41 -7.06
C MET A 153 -11.61 -7.40 -5.79
N PHE A 154 -12.79 -6.82 -5.87
CA PHE A 154 -13.75 -6.81 -4.75
C PHE A 154 -14.13 -8.24 -4.30
N GLY A 155 -14.20 -9.21 -5.22
CA GLY A 155 -14.43 -10.62 -4.87
C GLY A 155 -13.33 -11.23 -4.00
N ALA A 156 -12.06 -10.86 -4.24
CA ALA A 156 -10.95 -11.29 -3.39
C ALA A 156 -11.08 -10.75 -1.96
N HIS A 157 -11.41 -9.47 -1.81
CA HIS A 157 -11.63 -8.85 -0.51
C HIS A 157 -12.83 -9.46 0.25
N ALA A 158 -13.91 -9.77 -0.47
CA ALA A 158 -15.05 -10.46 0.13
C ALA A 158 -14.68 -11.86 0.62
N TRP A 159 -13.92 -12.62 -0.18
CA TRP A 159 -13.44 -13.95 0.21
C TRP A 159 -12.50 -13.88 1.42
N ILE A 160 -11.55 -12.94 1.43
CA ILE A 160 -10.62 -12.72 2.55
C ILE A 160 -11.41 -12.43 3.83
N ARG A 161 -12.40 -11.52 3.79
CA ARG A 161 -13.28 -11.18 4.92
C ARG A 161 -13.95 -12.43 5.51
N ASP A 162 -14.41 -13.34 4.65
CA ASP A 162 -15.21 -14.49 5.07
C ASP A 162 -14.37 -15.70 5.51
N ASN A 163 -13.08 -15.77 5.16
CA ASN A 163 -12.26 -16.95 5.32
C ASN A 163 -10.98 -16.77 6.15
N LEU A 164 -10.53 -15.54 6.40
CA LEU A 164 -9.26 -15.28 7.08
C LEU A 164 -9.40 -14.41 8.33
N ASP A 165 -8.65 -14.76 9.37
CA ASP A 165 -8.45 -13.96 10.57
C ASP A 165 -7.18 -13.10 10.40
N ILE A 166 -7.37 -11.83 10.03
CA ILE A 166 -6.30 -10.88 9.67
C ILE A 166 -6.56 -9.50 10.27
N ASP A 167 -5.53 -8.66 10.32
CA ASP A 167 -5.61 -7.36 10.99
C ASP A 167 -6.15 -6.23 10.11
N PHE A 168 -5.96 -6.32 8.78
CA PHE A 168 -6.43 -5.28 7.85
C PHE A 168 -6.56 -5.77 6.40
N GLN A 169 -7.33 -5.03 5.62
CA GLN A 169 -7.36 -5.18 4.17
C GLN A 169 -6.98 -3.85 3.50
N MET A 170 -6.14 -3.92 2.45
CA MET A 170 -5.74 -2.75 1.67
C MET A 170 -6.50 -2.75 0.34
N CYS A 171 -7.53 -1.90 0.25
CA CYS A 171 -8.50 -1.90 -0.85
C CYS A 171 -8.20 -0.82 -1.87
N SER A 172 -7.97 -1.21 -3.12
CA SER A 172 -7.81 -0.28 -4.24
C SER A 172 -9.14 0.33 -4.63
N TYR A 173 -9.18 1.66 -4.81
CA TYR A 173 -10.38 2.31 -5.35
C TYR A 173 -10.68 1.94 -6.80
N TYR A 174 -9.68 1.42 -7.52
CA TYR A 174 -9.82 1.10 -8.94
C TYR A 174 -9.18 -0.26 -9.27
N ASN A 175 -9.77 -0.95 -10.24
CA ASN A 175 -9.21 -2.16 -10.83
C ASN A 175 -8.89 -1.92 -12.32
N PRO A 176 -7.83 -1.17 -12.63
CA PRO A 176 -7.56 -0.67 -13.99
C PRO A 176 -7.16 -1.75 -14.98
N THR A 177 -6.90 -2.99 -14.52
CA THR A 177 -6.42 -4.11 -15.34
C THR A 177 -7.24 -5.36 -15.04
N ASP A 178 -7.54 -6.16 -16.05
CA ASP A 178 -8.18 -7.48 -15.84
C ASP A 178 -7.21 -8.45 -15.16
N ARG A 179 -7.38 -8.63 -13.86
CA ARG A 179 -6.53 -9.45 -13.00
C ARG A 179 -6.70 -10.95 -13.18
N SER A 180 -7.80 -11.38 -13.80
CA SER A 180 -7.99 -12.78 -14.15
C SER A 180 -7.03 -13.24 -15.26
N ILE A 181 -6.55 -12.29 -16.07
CA ILE A 181 -5.65 -12.55 -17.19
C ILE A 181 -4.21 -12.15 -16.85
N VAL A 182 -4.02 -11.02 -16.15
CA VAL A 182 -2.69 -10.45 -15.87
C VAL A 182 -2.58 -10.07 -14.39
N ALA A 183 -1.71 -10.74 -13.64
CA ALA A 183 -1.46 -10.44 -12.24
C ALA A 183 -0.83 -9.05 -11.98
N HIS A 184 -0.24 -8.43 -12.98
CA HIS A 184 0.47 -7.16 -12.89
C HIS A 184 -0.13 -6.12 -13.82
N HIS A 185 0.08 -4.82 -13.47
CA HIS A 185 -0.28 -3.73 -14.35
C HIS A 185 0.35 -3.88 -15.73
N SER A 186 -0.44 -3.66 -16.78
CA SER A 186 0.07 -3.43 -18.12
C SER A 186 0.14 -1.91 -18.34
N ASP A 187 1.20 -1.46 -18.99
CA ASP A 187 1.38 -0.01 -19.28
C ASP A 187 0.37 0.53 -20.32
N GLU A 188 -0.46 -0.33 -20.90
CA GLU A 188 -1.39 0.03 -21.96
C GLU A 188 -2.85 -0.25 -21.56
N GLY A 189 -3.70 0.77 -21.74
CA GLY A 189 -5.14 0.62 -21.64
C GLY A 189 -5.72 0.57 -20.23
N GLU A 190 -4.97 1.00 -19.20
CA GLU A 190 -5.50 1.10 -17.84
C GLU A 190 -6.67 2.08 -17.78
N LYS A 191 -7.76 1.65 -17.16
CA LYS A 191 -8.96 2.45 -16.96
C LYS A 191 -9.16 2.73 -15.49
N TRP A 192 -9.56 3.97 -15.20
CA TRP A 192 -9.82 4.46 -13.85
C TRP A 192 -11.29 4.86 -13.76
N GLU A 193 -12.17 3.84 -13.69
CA GLU A 193 -13.62 4.01 -13.81
C GLU A 193 -14.29 4.12 -12.43
N ASP A 194 -15.32 4.95 -12.32
CA ASP A 194 -16.03 5.16 -11.05
C ASP A 194 -16.78 3.90 -10.60
N VAL A 195 -17.19 3.04 -11.55
CA VAL A 195 -17.85 1.77 -11.24
C VAL A 195 -16.97 0.83 -10.40
N ASP A 196 -15.66 0.85 -10.59
CA ASP A 196 -14.72 0.07 -9.75
C ASP A 196 -14.73 0.58 -8.31
N ARG A 197 -14.70 1.90 -8.16
CA ARG A 197 -14.74 2.58 -6.87
C ARG A 197 -16.02 2.27 -6.12
N GLU A 198 -17.17 2.35 -6.77
CA GLU A 198 -18.48 2.03 -6.20
C GLU A 198 -18.54 0.57 -5.74
N ALA A 199 -18.14 -0.38 -6.59
CA ALA A 199 -18.11 -1.80 -6.26
C ALA A 199 -17.16 -2.12 -5.09
N MET A 200 -15.99 -1.46 -5.02
CA MET A 200 -15.05 -1.65 -3.91
C MET A 200 -15.64 -1.11 -2.59
N PHE A 201 -16.31 0.02 -2.62
CA PHE A 201 -16.94 0.56 -1.39
C PHE A 201 -18.12 -0.27 -0.89
N GLU A 202 -18.84 -0.95 -1.77
CA GLU A 202 -19.85 -1.93 -1.35
C GLU A 202 -19.22 -3.05 -0.51
N VAL A 203 -18.05 -3.55 -0.91
CA VAL A 203 -17.31 -4.57 -0.14
C VAL A 203 -16.71 -3.97 1.14
N ILE A 204 -16.05 -2.81 1.06
CA ILE A 204 -15.46 -2.13 2.22
C ILE A 204 -16.49 -1.95 3.34
N SER A 205 -17.72 -1.61 2.99
CA SER A 205 -18.80 -1.42 3.98
C SER A 205 -19.08 -2.67 4.83
N SER A 206 -18.73 -3.84 4.34
CA SER A 206 -18.94 -5.14 4.99
C SER A 206 -17.71 -5.69 5.73
N ILE A 207 -16.52 -5.12 5.51
CA ILE A 207 -15.28 -5.52 6.17
C ILE A 207 -15.29 -5.00 7.61
N GLN A 208 -14.97 -5.85 8.59
CA GLN A 208 -14.98 -5.48 10.01
C GLN A 208 -13.63 -4.96 10.51
N THR A 209 -12.54 -5.42 9.90
CA THR A 209 -11.19 -4.94 10.21
C THR A 209 -10.94 -3.56 9.61
N PRO A 210 -9.94 -2.81 10.08
CA PRO A 210 -9.47 -1.58 9.42
C PRO A 210 -9.17 -1.79 7.94
N VAL A 211 -9.53 -0.79 7.13
CA VAL A 211 -9.19 -0.76 5.70
C VAL A 211 -8.14 0.31 5.44
N VAL A 212 -7.12 -0.07 4.67
CA VAL A 212 -6.14 0.85 4.10
C VAL A 212 -6.61 1.22 2.69
N HIS A 213 -7.08 2.45 2.52
CA HIS A 213 -7.53 2.96 1.23
C HIS A 213 -6.33 3.35 0.36
N TYR A 214 -6.21 2.81 -0.85
CA TYR A 214 -5.12 3.19 -1.75
C TYR A 214 -5.58 3.42 -3.19
N LYS A 215 -4.69 4.00 -4.01
CA LYS A 215 -5.00 4.53 -5.35
C LYS A 215 -6.12 5.58 -5.33
N VAL A 216 -6.30 6.25 -4.22
CA VAL A 216 -7.37 7.23 -3.98
C VAL A 216 -7.43 8.37 -4.99
N PHE A 217 -6.32 8.68 -5.65
CA PHE A 217 -6.21 9.68 -6.72
C PHE A 217 -6.08 9.06 -8.11
N ALA A 218 -6.47 7.79 -8.30
CA ALA A 218 -6.34 7.09 -9.57
C ALA A 218 -4.93 7.23 -10.20
N ALA A 219 -3.88 7.06 -9.40
CA ALA A 219 -2.47 7.26 -9.81
C ALA A 219 -2.18 8.63 -10.44
N GLY A 220 -2.88 9.67 -10.02
CA GLY A 220 -2.74 11.04 -10.53
C GLY A 220 -3.68 11.38 -11.70
N ASN A 221 -4.60 10.46 -12.06
CA ASN A 221 -5.61 10.71 -13.10
C ASN A 221 -6.86 11.44 -12.56
N ARG A 222 -6.95 11.65 -11.24
CA ARG A 222 -8.02 12.41 -10.58
C ARG A 222 -7.45 13.58 -9.79
N PRO A 223 -8.18 14.71 -9.69
CA PRO A 223 -7.77 15.82 -8.86
C PRO A 223 -7.61 15.41 -7.40
N ILE A 224 -6.53 15.85 -6.76
CA ILE A 224 -6.23 15.52 -5.34
C ILE A 224 -7.41 15.90 -4.43
N ARG A 225 -7.99 17.06 -4.63
CA ARG A 225 -9.13 17.53 -3.84
C ARG A 225 -10.35 16.62 -3.94
N GLU A 226 -10.68 16.14 -5.13
CA GLU A 226 -11.80 15.21 -5.34
C GLU A 226 -11.58 13.89 -4.59
N GLY A 227 -10.34 13.38 -4.58
CA GLY A 227 -10.00 12.18 -3.82
C GLY A 227 -10.19 12.37 -2.31
N PHE A 228 -9.81 13.52 -1.75
CA PHE A 228 -10.04 13.82 -0.33
C PHE A 228 -11.52 14.04 0.00
N GLU A 229 -12.27 14.74 -0.87
CA GLU A 229 -13.73 14.87 -0.71
C GLU A 229 -14.42 13.52 -0.74
N PHE A 230 -14.01 12.62 -1.64
CA PHE A 230 -14.56 11.27 -1.69
C PHE A 230 -14.21 10.46 -0.43
N MET A 231 -12.98 10.55 0.08
CA MET A 231 -12.59 9.90 1.34
C MET A 231 -13.41 10.42 2.52
N ARG A 232 -13.65 11.74 2.63
CA ARG A 232 -14.50 12.33 3.67
C ARG A 232 -15.88 11.67 3.72
N ASP A 233 -16.46 11.45 2.55
CA ASP A 233 -17.84 10.98 2.44
C ASP A 233 -17.99 9.46 2.63
N ASN A 234 -16.88 8.70 2.51
CA ASN A 234 -16.92 7.25 2.42
C ASN A 234 -15.98 6.51 3.37
N MET A 235 -14.94 7.14 3.91
CA MET A 235 -13.96 6.48 4.76
C MET A 235 -14.49 6.37 6.20
N ARG A 236 -14.38 5.19 6.80
CA ARG A 236 -14.80 4.95 8.18
C ARG A 236 -13.76 5.52 9.17
N GLU A 237 -14.17 5.80 10.39
CA GLU A 237 -13.31 6.32 11.46
C GLU A 237 -12.09 5.41 11.75
N GLY A 238 -12.28 4.08 11.66
CA GLY A 238 -11.23 3.08 11.87
C GLY A 238 -10.34 2.80 10.66
N ASP A 239 -10.50 3.52 9.56
CA ASP A 239 -9.73 3.31 8.33
C ASP A 239 -8.59 4.33 8.19
N ILE A 240 -7.61 3.99 7.34
CA ILE A 240 -6.48 4.86 6.98
C ILE A 240 -6.32 4.95 5.47
N ALA A 241 -5.58 5.93 5.01
CA ALA A 241 -5.24 6.10 3.59
C ALA A 241 -3.73 5.98 3.34
N CYS A 242 -3.36 5.31 2.25
CA CYS A 242 -1.98 5.21 1.79
C CYS A 242 -1.81 5.92 0.44
N VAL A 243 -0.94 6.93 0.40
CA VAL A 243 -0.72 7.80 -0.76
C VAL A 243 0.75 7.81 -1.17
N GLY A 244 1.02 7.43 -2.42
CA GLY A 244 2.33 7.66 -3.04
C GLY A 244 2.50 9.15 -3.36
N MET A 245 3.64 9.72 -3.00
CA MET A 245 3.93 11.14 -3.17
C MET A 245 5.23 11.32 -3.96
N PHE A 246 5.18 12.09 -5.04
CA PHE A 246 6.36 12.38 -5.86
C PHE A 246 6.77 13.83 -5.68
N THR A 247 7.64 14.08 -4.72
CA THR A 247 8.01 15.42 -4.24
C THR A 247 8.81 16.26 -5.26
N LYS A 248 9.25 15.68 -6.37
CA LYS A 248 9.80 16.44 -7.50
C LYS A 248 8.77 17.37 -8.13
N ASP A 249 7.51 16.93 -8.24
CA ASP A 249 6.44 17.74 -8.83
C ASP A 249 6.05 18.92 -7.93
N ASP A 250 6.08 18.70 -6.63
CA ASP A 250 5.79 19.71 -5.62
C ASP A 250 6.55 19.36 -4.33
N PRO A 251 7.60 20.11 -3.97
CA PRO A 251 8.35 19.90 -2.74
C PRO A 251 7.52 19.93 -1.46
N GLU A 252 6.38 20.63 -1.46
CA GLU A 252 5.46 20.71 -0.33
C GLU A 252 4.35 19.65 -0.36
N MET A 253 4.41 18.69 -1.27
CA MET A 253 3.35 17.70 -1.51
C MET A 253 2.96 16.94 -0.25
N ILE A 254 3.93 16.52 0.57
CA ILE A 254 3.68 15.77 1.81
C ILE A 254 2.85 16.62 2.77
N ARG A 255 3.29 17.85 3.07
CA ARG A 255 2.59 18.77 3.99
C ARG A 255 1.22 19.16 3.48
N LYS A 256 1.09 19.42 2.17
CA LYS A 256 -0.20 19.75 1.53
C LYS A 256 -1.18 18.58 1.65
N ASN A 257 -0.75 17.34 1.39
CA ASN A 257 -1.60 16.17 1.51
C ASN A 257 -2.03 15.93 2.97
N VAL A 258 -1.13 16.10 3.94
CA VAL A 258 -1.48 16.03 5.36
C VAL A 258 -2.51 17.11 5.71
N SER A 259 -2.29 18.36 5.33
CA SER A 259 -3.24 19.46 5.59
C SER A 259 -4.60 19.21 4.97
N LEU A 260 -4.65 18.67 3.75
CA LEU A 260 -5.92 18.30 3.10
C LEU A 260 -6.60 17.13 3.80
N PHE A 261 -5.84 16.10 4.19
CA PHE A 261 -6.38 14.96 4.94
C PHE A 261 -7.00 15.43 6.26
N GLU A 262 -6.29 16.24 7.04
CA GLU A 262 -6.79 16.82 8.30
C GLU A 262 -8.02 17.72 8.11
N ALA A 263 -8.04 18.49 7.03
CA ALA A 263 -9.16 19.40 6.77
C ALA A 263 -10.42 18.70 6.25
N TYR A 264 -10.30 17.58 5.57
CA TYR A 264 -11.42 16.91 4.91
C TYR A 264 -11.82 15.59 5.58
N VAL A 265 -10.88 14.84 6.16
CA VAL A 265 -11.11 13.45 6.58
C VAL A 265 -11.04 13.28 8.11
N ASP A 266 -10.15 14.03 8.78
CA ASP A 266 -10.06 14.06 10.25
C ASP A 266 -11.11 14.97 10.86
#